data_e02edcef15eb5c33422385a73d28934f
#
_entry.id   e02edcef15eb5c33422385a73d28934f
#
_cell.length_a   1.000
_cell.length_b   1.000
_cell.length_c   1.000
_cell.angle_alpha   90.00
_cell.angle_beta   90.00
_cell.angle_gamma   90.00
#
_symmetry.space_group_name_H-M   'P 1'
#
loop_
_entity.id
_entity.type
_entity.pdbx_description
1 polymer ?
#
loop_
_entity_poly.entity_id
_entity_poly.type
_entity_poly.pdbx_seq_one_letter_code
_entity_poly.pdbx_strand_id
1 'polypeptide(L)'
;MNRRRGINNKLNVISENFKKFRAESGFSQKVLCEKLELIGLNLYKADIYAIEHNKRCVKDYELLAFSIVFNRPIADFYKDVNDFSWF
;
A
#
# COMPACT_ATOMS: atom_id res chain seq x y z
N MET A 1 -22.67 13.52 0.28
CA MET A 1 -22.36 12.60 1.19
C MET A 1 -21.26 11.71 0.81
N ASN A 2 -20.53 11.40 1.73
CA ASN A 2 -19.33 10.79 1.46
C ASN A 2 -19.32 9.38 1.89
N ARG A 3 -19.55 8.47 1.01
CA ARG A 3 -19.66 7.14 1.37
C ARG A 3 -18.57 6.33 0.84
N ARG A 4 -17.57 6.95 0.29
CA ARG A 4 -16.54 6.20 -0.31
C ARG A 4 -15.39 6.00 0.56
N ARG A 5 -15.49 6.09 1.83
CA ARG A 5 -14.31 6.11 2.69
C ARG A 5 -13.74 4.74 2.98
N GLY A 6 -14.42 3.69 2.60
CA GLY A 6 -13.94 2.36 2.91
C GLY A 6 -14.09 2.03 4.37
N ILE A 7 -13.20 1.18 4.89
CA ILE A 7 -13.29 0.71 6.26
C ILE A 7 -12.74 1.77 7.19
N ASN A 8 -13.58 2.20 8.13
CA ASN A 8 -13.17 3.10 9.20
C ASN A 8 -12.53 4.38 8.64
N ASN A 9 -13.13 4.93 7.58
CA ASN A 9 -12.65 6.13 6.89
C ASN A 9 -11.31 5.96 6.21
N LYS A 10 -10.85 4.74 6.04
CA LYS A 10 -9.59 4.49 5.36
C LYS A 10 -9.84 4.09 3.92
N LEU A 11 -9.11 4.68 3.01
CA LEU A 11 -9.16 4.30 1.61
C LEU A 11 -8.35 3.05 1.32
N ASN A 12 -7.35 2.78 2.15
CA ASN A 12 -6.69 1.48 2.17
C ASN A 12 -6.31 1.15 3.60
N VAL A 13 -6.24 -0.13 3.94
CA VAL A 13 -5.91 -0.54 5.30
C VAL A 13 -4.46 -1.00 5.42
N ILE A 14 -3.69 -0.93 4.35
CA ILE A 14 -2.32 -1.43 4.36
C ILE A 14 -1.28 -0.32 4.46
N SER A 15 -1.71 0.95 4.59
CA SER A 15 -0.79 2.09 4.49
C SER A 15 0.37 2.01 5.48
N GLU A 16 0.09 1.61 6.71
CA GLU A 16 1.14 1.55 7.74
C GLU A 16 2.16 0.48 7.42
N ASN A 17 1.69 -0.71 7.07
CA ASN A 17 2.61 -1.79 6.72
C ASN A 17 3.35 -1.51 5.44
N PHE A 18 2.68 -0.91 4.46
CA PHE A 18 3.31 -0.51 3.21
C PHE A 18 4.48 0.43 3.49
N LYS A 19 4.23 1.46 4.30
CA LYS A 19 5.27 2.43 4.64
C LYS A 19 6.42 1.76 5.38
N LYS A 20 6.10 0.88 6.32
CA LYS A 20 7.09 0.15 7.10
C LYS A 20 7.95 -0.72 6.18
N PHE A 21 7.33 -1.45 5.26
CA PHE A 21 8.08 -2.35 4.38
C PHE A 21 8.98 -1.57 3.43
N ARG A 22 8.51 -0.42 2.93
CA ARG A 22 9.37 0.40 2.10
C ARG A 22 10.58 0.90 2.90
N ALA A 23 10.35 1.36 4.12
CA ALA A 23 11.45 1.84 4.97
C ALA A 23 12.44 0.72 5.27
N GLU A 24 11.94 -0.46 5.62
CA GLU A 24 12.80 -1.60 5.93
C GLU A 24 13.58 -2.08 4.71
N SER A 25 13.01 -1.92 3.53
CA SER A 25 13.68 -2.29 2.29
C SER A 25 14.75 -1.26 1.88
N GLY A 26 14.72 -0.08 2.47
CA GLY A 26 15.64 0.97 2.07
C GLY A 26 15.29 1.62 0.74
N PHE A 27 14.07 1.42 0.23
CA PHE A 27 13.68 1.97 -1.06
C PHE A 27 13.15 3.39 -0.90
N SER A 28 13.69 4.32 -1.70
CA SER A 28 13.04 5.62 -1.85
C SER A 28 11.74 5.43 -2.64
N GLN A 29 10.91 6.46 -2.67
CA GLN A 29 9.70 6.38 -3.49
C GLN A 29 10.05 6.15 -4.96
N LYS A 30 11.08 6.82 -5.44
CA LYS A 30 11.51 6.67 -6.81
C LYS A 30 11.99 5.24 -7.10
N VAL A 31 12.82 4.69 -6.22
CA VAL A 31 13.34 3.34 -6.41
C VAL A 31 12.20 2.32 -6.39
N LEU A 32 11.24 2.50 -5.50
CA LEU A 32 10.09 1.61 -5.48
C LEU A 32 9.33 1.66 -6.80
N CYS A 33 9.11 2.85 -7.34
CA CYS A 33 8.44 2.98 -8.65
C CYS A 33 9.20 2.22 -9.73
N GLU A 34 10.53 2.33 -9.72
CA GLU A 34 11.35 1.64 -10.71
C GLU A 34 11.24 0.12 -10.59
N LYS A 35 11.24 -0.38 -9.37
CA LYS A 35 11.10 -1.82 -9.13
C LYS A 35 9.74 -2.34 -9.53
N LEU A 36 8.70 -1.56 -9.27
CA LEU A 36 7.35 -1.94 -9.67
C LEU A 36 7.21 -1.96 -11.19
N GLU A 37 7.82 -1.00 -11.86
CA GLU A 37 7.78 -0.93 -13.32
C GLU A 37 8.39 -2.17 -13.95
N LEU A 38 9.45 -2.70 -13.35
CA LEU A 38 10.10 -3.90 -13.87
C LEU A 38 9.18 -5.11 -13.89
N ILE A 39 8.16 -5.14 -13.05
CA ILE A 39 7.20 -6.23 -13.03
C ILE A 39 5.85 -5.81 -13.61
N GLY A 40 5.82 -4.67 -14.31
CA GLY A 40 4.65 -4.30 -15.10
C GLY A 40 3.67 -3.37 -14.43
N LEU A 41 3.98 -2.84 -13.25
CA LEU A 41 3.08 -1.91 -12.58
C LEU A 41 3.66 -0.51 -12.63
N ASN A 42 2.97 0.39 -13.36
CA ASN A 42 3.43 1.75 -13.51
C ASN A 42 2.75 2.66 -12.50
N LEU A 43 3.50 3.06 -11.49
CA LEU A 43 3.05 4.03 -10.51
C LEU A 43 4.05 5.18 -10.46
N TYR A 44 3.54 6.34 -10.06
CA TYR A 44 4.36 7.53 -9.87
C TYR A 44 4.62 7.75 -8.39
N LYS A 45 5.58 8.62 -8.08
CA LYS A 45 5.88 8.94 -6.68
C LYS A 45 4.64 9.46 -5.95
N ALA A 46 3.81 10.23 -6.65
CA ALA A 46 2.57 10.73 -6.06
C ALA A 46 1.65 9.60 -5.64
N ASP A 47 1.64 8.50 -6.40
CA ASP A 47 0.83 7.34 -6.02
C ASP A 47 1.35 6.68 -4.76
N ILE A 48 2.68 6.54 -4.65
CA ILE A 48 3.29 5.95 -3.45
C ILE A 48 2.97 6.81 -2.24
N TYR A 49 3.12 8.13 -2.37
CA TYR A 49 2.78 9.06 -1.30
C TYR A 49 1.31 8.88 -0.89
N ALA A 50 0.42 8.82 -1.88
CA ALA A 50 -1.01 8.72 -1.60
C ALA A 50 -1.37 7.43 -0.87
N ILE A 51 -0.71 6.32 -1.22
CA ILE A 51 -0.92 5.05 -0.52
C ILE A 51 -0.45 5.16 0.92
N GLU A 52 0.71 5.74 1.15
CA GLU A 52 1.29 5.85 2.49
C GLU A 52 0.51 6.79 3.38
N HIS A 53 -0.19 7.75 2.81
CA HIS A 53 -0.96 8.72 3.56
C HIS A 53 -2.46 8.47 3.50
N ASN A 54 -2.84 7.30 3.05
CA ASN A 54 -4.23 6.84 3.03
C ASN A 54 -5.11 7.76 2.18
N LYS A 55 -4.59 8.20 1.04
CA LYS A 55 -5.29 9.12 0.14
C LYS A 55 -5.76 8.47 -1.13
N ARG A 56 -5.59 7.17 -1.28
CA ARG A 56 -6.13 6.42 -2.41
C ARG A 56 -6.30 4.96 -2.04
N CYS A 57 -7.17 4.30 -2.78
CA CYS A 57 -7.35 2.86 -2.66
C CYS A 57 -6.18 2.11 -3.27
N VAL A 58 -6.02 0.87 -2.86
CA VAL A 58 -5.03 -0.04 -3.44
C VAL A 58 -5.81 -1.16 -4.13
N LYS A 59 -5.50 -1.37 -5.41
CA LYS A 59 -6.14 -2.43 -6.17
C LYS A 59 -5.46 -3.77 -5.86
N ASP A 60 -6.20 -4.85 -6.05
CA ASP A 60 -5.70 -6.16 -5.67
C ASP A 60 -4.41 -6.52 -6.42
N TYR A 61 -4.32 -6.18 -7.70
CA TYR A 61 -3.10 -6.48 -8.45
C TYR A 61 -1.94 -5.58 -8.01
N GLU A 62 -2.24 -4.39 -7.50
CA GLU A 62 -1.20 -3.55 -6.92
C GLU A 62 -0.64 -4.19 -5.66
N LEU A 63 -1.52 -4.71 -4.81
CA LEU A 63 -1.08 -5.38 -3.60
C LEU A 63 -0.21 -6.59 -3.92
N LEU A 64 -0.56 -7.35 -4.94
CA LEU A 64 0.27 -8.46 -5.38
C LEU A 64 1.65 -7.98 -5.81
N ALA A 65 1.72 -6.90 -6.58
CA ALA A 65 3.00 -6.34 -7.01
C ALA A 65 3.84 -5.88 -5.82
N PHE A 66 3.21 -5.25 -4.83
CA PHE A 66 3.92 -4.81 -3.62
C PHE A 66 4.49 -6.02 -2.88
N SER A 67 3.70 -7.08 -2.78
CA SER A 67 4.14 -8.32 -2.13
C SER A 67 5.40 -8.86 -2.80
N ILE A 68 5.42 -8.84 -4.12
CA ILE A 68 6.58 -9.34 -4.87
C ILE A 68 7.80 -8.45 -4.64
N VAL A 69 7.64 -7.14 -4.79
CA VAL A 69 8.77 -6.22 -4.71
C VAL A 69 9.35 -6.15 -3.30
N PHE A 70 8.49 -6.17 -2.28
CA PHE A 70 8.96 -6.16 -0.90
C PHE A 70 9.37 -7.55 -0.41
N ASN A 71 9.09 -8.58 -1.21
CA ASN A 71 9.35 -9.97 -0.83
C ASN A 71 8.68 -10.31 0.49
N ARG A 72 7.40 -9.98 0.60
CA ARG A 72 6.59 -10.24 1.77
C ARG A 72 5.29 -10.91 1.37
N PRO A 73 4.82 -11.88 2.14
CA PRO A 73 3.49 -12.47 1.87
C PRO A 73 2.42 -11.39 1.94
N ILE A 74 1.37 -11.53 1.12
CA ILE A 74 0.27 -10.58 1.12
C ILE A 74 -0.31 -10.44 2.53
N ALA A 75 -0.39 -11.53 3.28
CA ALA A 75 -0.95 -11.49 4.63
C ALA A 75 -0.20 -10.52 5.55
N ASP A 76 1.09 -10.31 5.32
CA ASP A 76 1.88 -9.40 6.16
C ASP A 76 1.42 -7.95 6.03
N PHE A 77 0.78 -7.60 4.91
CA PHE A 77 0.28 -6.24 4.74
C PHE A 77 -0.91 -5.95 5.64
N TYR A 78 -1.54 -7.00 6.19
CA TYR A 78 -2.67 -6.87 7.09
C TYR A 78 -2.31 -7.11 8.56
N LYS A 79 -1.03 -7.30 8.84
CA LYS A 79 -0.59 -7.54 10.21
C LYS A 79 -0.89 -6.32 11.06
N ASP A 80 -1.46 -6.55 12.23
CA ASP A 80 -1.85 -5.48 13.15
C ASP A 80 -2.91 -4.54 12.58
N VAL A 81 -3.56 -4.93 11.50
CA VAL A 81 -4.73 -4.22 11.00
C VAL A 81 -5.92 -4.79 11.74
N ASN A 82 -6.19 -4.24 12.93
CA ASN A 82 -7.20 -4.81 13.81
C ASN A 82 -8.19 -3.77 14.31
N ASP A 83 -8.32 -2.67 13.60
CA ASP A 83 -9.26 -1.63 13.96
C ASP A 83 -10.60 -1.93 13.30
N PHE A 84 -11.36 -2.81 13.92
CA PHE A 84 -12.66 -3.22 13.39
C PHE A 84 -13.81 -2.62 14.19
N SER A 85 -13.61 -1.44 14.72
CA SER A 85 -14.65 -0.78 15.51
C SER A 85 -15.88 -0.44 14.69
N TRP A 86 -15.78 -0.49 13.36
CA TRP A 86 -16.89 -0.26 12.46
C TRP A 86 -17.93 -1.40 12.48
N PHE A 87 -17.57 -2.50 13.05
CA PHE A 87 -18.55 -3.54 13.29
C PHE A 87 -19.48 -3.10 14.44
#